data_a3670a276c9b3f5776d2038cf644fba1
#
_entry.id   a3670a276c9b3f5776d2038cf644fba1
#
_cell.length_a   1.000
_cell.length_b   1.000
_cell.length_c   1.000
_cell.angle_alpha   90.00
_cell.angle_beta   90.00
_cell.angle_gamma   90.00
#
_symmetry.space_group_name_H-M   'P 1'
#
loop_
_entity.id
_entity.type
_entity.pdbx_description
1 polymer ?
#
loop_
_entity_poly.entity_id
_entity_poly.type
_entity_poly.pdbx_seq_one_letter_code
_entity_poly.pdbx_strand_id
1 'polypeptide(L)'
;CRNTIVRYMKCLKKITNMAIAKEWMRKDPFYGYKMEQDETDPVFLTNNELQAIMNREFDIPRLELVKDIFLFACFTGLAFADVSTLRPEHLEQDNNGDWWIRKGRVKLERRRKSSSIANVPLLPVPLAILKKYESHPICLKQGTCLPVVCNQKANSYLKEIADFCGIKKNLTTHAARHTFATTVTLANNVPLQEVSAMLGHASTRMTQHYARVMDRNLKDNMNIVRSKMGL
;
A
#
# COMPACT_ATOMS: atom_id res chain seq x y z
N CYS A 1 21.45 -3.76 -9.98
CA CYS A 1 20.34 -4.68 -9.76
C CYS A 1 19.72 -5.07 -11.10
N ARG A 2 19.50 -6.37 -11.35
CA ARG A 2 18.96 -6.93 -12.60
C ARG A 2 17.64 -6.26 -13.02
N ASN A 3 16.74 -6.04 -12.09
CA ASN A 3 15.46 -5.37 -12.35
C ASN A 3 15.60 -3.94 -12.87
N THR A 4 16.64 -3.21 -12.43
CA THR A 4 16.95 -1.87 -12.95
C THR A 4 17.42 -1.93 -14.40
N ILE A 5 18.31 -2.88 -14.74
CA ILE A 5 18.75 -3.13 -16.10
C ILE A 5 17.57 -3.46 -17.01
N VAL A 6 16.72 -4.41 -16.59
CA VAL A 6 15.53 -4.80 -17.36
C VAL A 6 14.58 -3.61 -17.57
N ARG A 7 14.45 -2.72 -16.60
CA ARG A 7 13.64 -1.49 -16.76
C ARG A 7 14.20 -0.58 -17.87
N TYR A 8 15.51 -0.37 -17.90
CA TYR A 8 16.12 0.43 -18.97
C TYR A 8 16.03 -0.27 -20.33
N MET A 9 16.25 -1.58 -20.35
CA MET A 9 16.11 -2.38 -21.57
C MET A 9 14.67 -2.33 -22.14
N LYS A 10 13.65 -2.37 -21.28
CA LYS A 10 12.24 -2.17 -21.69
C LYS A 10 12.00 -0.79 -22.28
N CYS A 11 12.65 0.26 -21.76
CA CYS A 11 12.56 1.60 -22.34
C CYS A 11 13.24 1.66 -23.73
N LEU A 12 14.44 1.08 -23.85
CA LEU A 12 15.13 1.01 -25.13
C LEU A 12 14.35 0.21 -26.17
N LYS A 13 13.78 -0.95 -25.79
CA LYS A 13 12.91 -1.76 -26.65
C LYS A 13 11.68 -1.00 -27.18
N LYS A 14 11.13 -0.05 -26.41
CA LYS A 14 10.04 0.81 -26.94
C LYS A 14 10.51 1.72 -28.08
N ILE A 15 11.74 2.25 -27.97
CA ILE A 15 12.33 3.12 -29.01
C ILE A 15 12.62 2.30 -30.26
N THR A 16 13.24 1.12 -30.11
CA THR A 16 13.52 0.24 -31.26
C THR A 16 12.26 -0.26 -31.95
N ASN A 17 11.20 -0.63 -31.18
CA ASN A 17 9.90 -0.99 -31.76
C ASN A 17 9.28 0.17 -32.55
N MET A 18 9.42 1.41 -32.07
CA MET A 18 8.95 2.59 -32.81
C MET A 18 9.78 2.82 -34.08
N ALA A 19 11.10 2.60 -34.04
CA ALA A 19 11.97 2.70 -35.22
C ALA A 19 11.63 1.64 -36.27
N ILE A 20 11.30 0.41 -35.84
CA ILE A 20 10.83 -0.66 -36.72
C ILE A 20 9.49 -0.29 -37.35
N ALA A 21 8.53 0.17 -36.53
CA ALA A 21 7.20 0.59 -37.01
C ALA A 21 7.25 1.76 -38.02
N LYS A 22 8.31 2.59 -37.97
CA LYS A 22 8.57 3.68 -38.90
C LYS A 22 9.52 3.30 -40.05
N GLU A 23 9.84 2.02 -40.18
CA GLU A 23 10.76 1.48 -41.21
C GLU A 23 12.21 2.03 -41.13
N TRP A 24 12.57 2.70 -40.03
CA TRP A 24 13.94 3.19 -39.80
C TRP A 24 14.92 2.05 -39.46
N MET A 25 14.38 0.93 -38.99
CA MET A 25 15.12 -0.26 -38.59
C MET A 25 14.43 -1.51 -39.15
N ARG A 26 15.18 -2.40 -39.80
CA ARG A 26 14.63 -3.59 -40.46
C ARG A 26 14.47 -4.81 -39.55
N LYS A 27 15.24 -4.92 -38.49
CA LYS A 27 15.26 -6.08 -37.57
C LYS A 27 15.18 -5.63 -36.12
N ASP A 28 14.49 -6.41 -35.29
CA ASP A 28 14.48 -6.20 -33.83
C ASP A 28 15.83 -6.64 -33.22
N PRO A 29 16.66 -5.73 -32.69
CA PRO A 29 17.95 -6.10 -32.04
C PRO A 29 17.75 -6.92 -30.76
N PHE A 30 16.52 -6.97 -30.21
CA PHE A 30 16.16 -7.76 -29.04
C PHE A 30 15.44 -9.07 -29.39
N TYR A 31 15.46 -9.47 -30.67
CA TYR A 31 14.86 -10.73 -31.09
C TYR A 31 15.50 -11.90 -30.32
N GLY A 32 14.66 -12.73 -29.69
CA GLY A 32 15.13 -13.86 -28.87
C GLY A 32 15.65 -13.49 -27.48
N TYR A 33 15.82 -12.19 -27.15
CA TYR A 33 16.27 -11.79 -25.82
C TYR A 33 15.11 -11.79 -24.80
N LYS A 34 15.21 -12.65 -23.78
CA LYS A 34 14.24 -12.72 -22.68
C LYS A 34 14.60 -11.72 -21.57
N MET A 35 13.69 -10.77 -21.31
CA MET A 35 13.83 -9.78 -20.24
C MET A 35 13.21 -10.32 -18.95
N GLU A 36 13.93 -11.19 -18.27
CA GLU A 36 13.50 -11.77 -16.99
C GLU A 36 13.78 -10.81 -15.84
N GLN A 37 12.79 -10.64 -14.98
CA GLN A 37 12.90 -9.87 -13.75
C GLN A 37 13.01 -10.83 -12.57
N ASP A 38 13.87 -10.45 -11.60
CA ASP A 38 13.94 -11.17 -10.34
C ASP A 38 12.67 -10.88 -9.53
N GLU A 39 12.08 -11.91 -8.93
CA GLU A 39 11.00 -11.74 -7.97
C GLU A 39 11.58 -11.04 -6.72
N THR A 40 10.86 -10.06 -6.21
CA THR A 40 11.24 -9.34 -4.98
C THR A 40 10.11 -9.47 -3.97
N ASP A 41 10.44 -9.96 -2.79
CA ASP A 41 9.47 -10.05 -1.72
C ASP A 41 9.11 -8.65 -1.20
N PRO A 42 7.83 -8.34 -1.00
CA PRO A 42 7.41 -7.06 -0.47
C PRO A 42 7.83 -6.92 1.00
N VAL A 43 8.40 -5.78 1.35
CA VAL A 43 8.66 -5.44 2.75
C VAL A 43 7.34 -5.08 3.41
N PHE A 44 6.98 -5.78 4.49
CA PHE A 44 5.81 -5.50 5.35
C PHE A 44 6.16 -5.71 6.81
N LEU A 45 5.36 -5.15 7.70
CA LEU A 45 5.50 -5.32 9.15
C LEU A 45 4.78 -6.59 9.61
N THR A 46 5.40 -7.35 10.50
CA THR A 46 4.73 -8.36 11.31
C THR A 46 3.79 -7.69 12.32
N ASN A 47 2.89 -8.45 12.94
CA ASN A 47 2.01 -7.90 13.97
C ASN A 47 2.80 -7.28 15.14
N ASN A 48 3.86 -7.92 15.60
CA ASN A 48 4.69 -7.41 16.70
C ASN A 48 5.40 -6.09 16.31
N GLU A 49 5.92 -5.98 15.08
CA GLU A 49 6.55 -4.75 14.59
C GLU A 49 5.53 -3.62 14.44
N LEU A 50 4.31 -3.94 13.94
CA LEU A 50 3.22 -2.97 13.83
C LEU A 50 2.81 -2.46 15.22
N GLN A 51 2.64 -3.34 16.21
CA GLN A 51 2.35 -2.98 17.59
C GLN A 51 3.47 -2.16 18.23
N ALA A 52 4.74 -2.47 17.94
CA ALA A 52 5.87 -1.70 18.44
C ALA A 52 5.82 -0.23 17.96
N ILE A 53 5.45 0.00 16.70
CA ILE A 53 5.26 1.36 16.18
C ILE A 53 4.02 2.02 16.80
N MET A 54 2.91 1.30 16.95
CA MET A 54 1.67 1.84 17.53
C MET A 54 1.87 2.31 18.97
N ASN A 55 2.58 1.54 19.77
CA ASN A 55 2.79 1.81 21.19
C ASN A 55 3.94 2.80 21.47
N ARG A 56 4.71 3.17 20.44
CA ARG A 56 5.81 4.12 20.59
C ARG A 56 5.30 5.56 20.51
N GLU A 57 5.54 6.35 21.53
CA GLU A 57 5.33 7.79 21.53
C GLU A 57 6.63 8.50 21.15
N PHE A 58 6.52 9.57 20.39
CA PHE A 58 7.65 10.40 19.98
C PHE A 58 7.43 11.83 20.42
N ASP A 59 8.33 12.36 21.25
CA ASP A 59 8.36 13.77 21.64
C ASP A 59 8.68 14.71 20.46
N ILE A 60 9.21 14.16 19.36
CA ILE A 60 9.59 14.87 18.15
C ILE A 60 8.38 14.96 17.22
N PRO A 61 7.75 16.17 17.03
CA PRO A 61 6.48 16.29 16.32
C PRO A 61 6.52 15.76 14.88
N ARG A 62 7.65 15.88 14.16
CA ARG A 62 7.80 15.36 12.79
C ARG A 62 7.74 13.83 12.72
N LEU A 63 8.27 13.13 13.73
CA LEU A 63 8.24 11.68 13.81
C LEU A 63 6.86 11.18 14.20
N GLU A 64 6.24 11.82 15.19
CA GLU A 64 4.87 11.49 15.60
C GLU A 64 3.88 11.65 14.44
N LEU A 65 3.98 12.76 13.69
CA LEU A 65 3.17 12.99 12.50
C LEU A 65 3.35 11.89 11.44
N VAL A 66 4.60 11.54 11.13
CA VAL A 66 4.87 10.53 10.09
C VAL A 66 4.48 9.13 10.56
N LYS A 67 4.63 8.82 11.85
CA LYS A 67 4.10 7.59 12.46
C LYS A 67 2.59 7.48 12.25
N ASP A 68 1.83 8.52 12.58
CA ASP A 68 0.38 8.51 12.44
C ASP A 68 -0.05 8.33 10.98
N ILE A 69 0.57 9.06 10.04
CA ILE A 69 0.30 8.92 8.61
C ILE A 69 0.63 7.51 8.12
N PHE A 70 1.72 6.93 8.59
CA PHE A 70 2.13 5.57 8.24
C PHE A 70 1.15 4.53 8.81
N LEU A 71 0.76 4.66 10.08
CA LEU A 71 -0.25 3.81 10.70
C LEU A 71 -1.60 3.93 10.00
N PHE A 72 -2.01 5.15 9.66
CA PHE A 72 -3.22 5.35 8.86
C PHE A 72 -3.17 4.56 7.54
N ALA A 73 -2.04 4.61 6.83
CA ALA A 73 -1.85 3.83 5.61
C ALA A 73 -1.77 2.31 5.87
N CYS A 74 -1.23 1.87 7.02
CA CYS A 74 -1.20 0.46 7.43
C CYS A 74 -2.61 -0.10 7.70
N PHE A 75 -3.55 0.71 8.15
CA PHE A 75 -4.91 0.27 8.46
C PHE A 75 -5.96 0.60 7.40
N THR A 76 -5.57 1.32 6.34
CA THR A 76 -6.47 1.64 5.21
C THR A 76 -6.00 1.07 3.88
N GLY A 77 -4.73 0.69 3.78
CA GLY A 77 -4.14 0.20 2.52
C GLY A 77 -4.01 1.27 1.44
N LEU A 78 -4.33 2.53 1.71
CA LEU A 78 -4.20 3.61 0.74
C LEU A 78 -2.75 3.82 0.32
N ALA A 79 -2.51 4.11 -0.94
CA ALA A 79 -1.20 4.52 -1.39
C ALA A 79 -0.87 5.93 -0.89
N PHE A 80 0.40 6.26 -0.70
CA PHE A 80 0.84 7.56 -0.20
C PHE A 80 0.20 8.75 -0.94
N ALA A 81 0.08 8.68 -2.28
CA ALA A 81 -0.56 9.72 -3.07
C ALA A 81 -2.07 9.85 -2.77
N ASP A 82 -2.73 8.74 -2.45
CA ASP A 82 -4.16 8.72 -2.12
C ASP A 82 -4.39 9.25 -0.70
N VAL A 83 -3.48 8.95 0.25
CA VAL A 83 -3.47 9.53 1.60
C VAL A 83 -3.24 11.04 1.55
N SER A 84 -2.26 11.51 0.78
CA SER A 84 -1.92 12.94 0.67
C SER A 84 -3.02 13.79 0.04
N THR A 85 -3.94 13.18 -0.70
CA THR A 85 -5.07 13.85 -1.36
C THR A 85 -6.41 13.43 -0.78
N LEU A 86 -6.43 12.81 0.40
CA LEU A 86 -7.65 12.44 1.09
C LEU A 86 -8.36 13.69 1.60
N ARG A 87 -9.65 13.83 1.29
CA ARG A 87 -10.49 14.97 1.68
C ARG A 87 -11.72 14.48 2.44
N PRO A 88 -12.39 15.35 3.21
CA PRO A 88 -13.63 14.99 3.91
C PRO A 88 -14.71 14.40 3.00
N GLU A 89 -14.80 14.83 1.75
CA GLU A 89 -15.75 14.34 0.74
C GLU A 89 -15.56 12.84 0.36
N HIS A 90 -14.40 12.27 0.71
CA HIS A 90 -14.12 10.85 0.49
C HIS A 90 -14.51 9.99 1.70
N LEU A 91 -14.96 10.61 2.80
CA LEU A 91 -15.40 9.93 4.01
C LEU A 91 -16.91 9.88 4.02
N GLU A 92 -17.48 8.69 4.04
CA GLU A 92 -18.91 8.45 4.05
C GLU A 92 -19.29 7.60 5.26
N GLN A 93 -20.42 7.86 5.85
CA GLN A 93 -21.00 7.04 6.91
C GLN A 93 -22.10 6.17 6.29
N ASP A 94 -22.09 4.87 6.56
CA ASP A 94 -23.14 3.99 6.10
C ASP A 94 -24.40 4.04 7.01
N ASN A 95 -25.43 3.29 6.64
CA ASN A 95 -26.69 3.26 7.38
C ASN A 95 -26.57 2.70 8.81
N ASN A 96 -25.47 2.01 9.12
CA ASN A 96 -25.20 1.45 10.44
C ASN A 96 -24.36 2.41 11.31
N GLY A 97 -23.91 3.52 10.74
CA GLY A 97 -23.05 4.48 11.42
C GLY A 97 -21.55 4.21 11.25
N ASP A 98 -21.16 3.22 10.46
CA ASP A 98 -19.75 2.89 10.20
C ASP A 98 -19.16 3.81 9.15
N TRP A 99 -17.93 4.27 9.39
CA TRP A 99 -17.22 5.14 8.48
C TRP A 99 -16.45 4.37 7.41
N TRP A 100 -16.51 4.89 6.20
CA TRP A 100 -15.86 4.33 5.01
C TRP A 100 -15.03 5.39 4.29
N ILE A 101 -13.92 4.96 3.70
CA ILE A 101 -13.24 5.74 2.66
C ILE A 101 -13.68 5.22 1.30
N ARG A 102 -14.19 6.12 0.44
CA ARG A 102 -14.51 5.85 -0.95
C ARG A 102 -13.74 6.82 -1.83
N LYS A 103 -12.62 6.35 -2.38
CA LYS A 103 -11.69 7.20 -3.12
C LYS A 103 -11.17 6.54 -4.39
N GLY A 104 -11.31 7.25 -5.52
CA GLY A 104 -10.61 6.91 -6.77
C GLY A 104 -9.09 6.98 -6.58
N ARG A 105 -8.36 6.06 -7.21
CA ARG A 105 -6.90 6.02 -7.12
C ARG A 105 -6.27 7.05 -8.06
N VAL A 106 -5.57 8.04 -7.52
CA VAL A 106 -4.87 9.12 -8.24
C VAL A 106 -4.00 8.61 -9.40
N LYS A 107 -3.30 7.47 -9.21
CA LYS A 107 -2.45 6.87 -10.26
C LYS A 107 -3.26 6.35 -11.45
N LEU A 108 -4.48 5.89 -11.26
CA LEU A 108 -5.35 5.33 -12.30
C LEU A 108 -6.13 6.42 -13.01
N GLU A 109 -6.60 7.43 -12.28
CA GLU A 109 -7.22 8.63 -12.83
C GLU A 109 -6.30 9.32 -13.85
N ARG A 110 -5.03 9.54 -13.50
CA ARG A 110 -4.03 10.11 -14.41
C ARG A 110 -3.81 9.30 -15.69
N ARG A 111 -4.12 8.00 -15.68
CA ARG A 111 -3.96 7.10 -16.82
C ARG A 111 -5.23 6.94 -17.64
N ARG A 112 -6.33 7.65 -17.32
CA ARG A 112 -7.66 7.49 -17.95
C ARG A 112 -8.14 6.02 -18.02
N LYS A 113 -7.67 5.18 -17.12
CA LYS A 113 -8.14 3.80 -16.96
C LYS A 113 -9.28 3.80 -15.95
N SER A 114 -10.31 2.98 -16.22
CA SER A 114 -11.47 2.73 -15.36
C SER A 114 -11.14 2.91 -13.88
N SER A 115 -11.85 3.80 -13.21
CA SER A 115 -11.66 4.18 -11.83
C SER A 115 -11.92 2.97 -10.92
N SER A 116 -10.86 2.24 -10.54
CA SER A 116 -10.99 1.36 -9.39
C SER A 116 -11.02 2.23 -8.14
N ILE A 117 -12.17 2.25 -7.50
CA ILE A 117 -12.41 2.96 -6.25
C ILE A 117 -11.89 2.06 -5.13
N ALA A 118 -11.09 2.60 -4.23
CA ALA A 118 -10.77 1.95 -2.97
C ALA A 118 -11.97 2.14 -2.02
N ASN A 119 -12.56 1.05 -1.60
CA ASN A 119 -13.66 1.03 -0.62
C ASN A 119 -13.12 0.41 0.67
N VAL A 120 -12.88 1.21 1.69
CA VAL A 120 -12.22 0.76 2.91
C VAL A 120 -13.07 1.13 4.13
N PRO A 121 -13.60 0.14 4.87
CA PRO A 121 -14.22 0.40 6.16
C PRO A 121 -13.15 0.85 7.16
N LEU A 122 -13.45 1.89 7.94
CA LEU A 122 -12.48 2.46 8.86
C LEU A 122 -12.50 1.75 10.21
N LEU A 123 -11.34 1.22 10.58
CA LEU A 123 -11.09 0.70 11.92
C LEU A 123 -10.88 1.84 12.94
N PRO A 124 -10.92 1.56 14.26
CA PRO A 124 -10.75 2.59 15.30
C PRO A 124 -9.47 3.42 15.18
N VAL A 125 -8.34 2.80 14.80
CA VAL A 125 -7.04 3.48 14.68
C VAL A 125 -7.06 4.61 13.64
N PRO A 126 -7.44 4.39 12.37
CA PRO A 126 -7.55 5.48 11.40
C PRO A 126 -8.59 6.53 11.79
N LEU A 127 -9.68 6.17 12.46
CA LEU A 127 -10.66 7.14 12.94
C LEU A 127 -10.07 8.06 14.01
N ALA A 128 -9.32 7.52 14.97
CA ALA A 128 -8.64 8.31 15.99
C ALA A 128 -7.61 9.28 15.36
N ILE A 129 -6.88 8.82 14.35
CA ILE A 129 -5.91 9.66 13.61
C ILE A 129 -6.63 10.79 12.86
N LEU A 130 -7.74 10.51 12.16
CA LEU A 130 -8.52 11.54 11.47
C LEU A 130 -9.01 12.61 12.46
N LYS A 131 -9.55 12.18 13.60
CA LYS A 131 -9.99 13.10 14.68
C LYS A 131 -8.84 13.94 15.24
N LYS A 132 -7.65 13.33 15.44
CA LYS A 132 -6.44 14.04 15.93
C LYS A 132 -6.05 15.22 15.02
N TYR A 133 -6.23 15.09 13.70
CA TYR A 133 -5.81 16.09 12.71
C TYR A 133 -6.95 16.94 12.12
N GLU A 134 -8.18 16.77 12.57
CA GLU A 134 -9.36 17.48 12.06
C GLU A 134 -9.19 19.00 12.06
N SER A 135 -8.66 19.55 13.16
CA SER A 135 -8.44 20.99 13.34
C SER A 135 -7.01 21.44 13.00
N HIS A 136 -6.20 20.58 12.37
CA HIS A 136 -4.81 20.92 12.06
C HIS A 136 -4.72 22.03 11.01
N PRO A 137 -3.93 23.11 11.22
CA PRO A 137 -3.91 24.30 10.34
C PRO A 137 -3.60 23.97 8.87
N ILE A 138 -2.71 23.01 8.60
CA ILE A 138 -2.39 22.57 7.24
C ILE A 138 -3.60 21.89 6.60
N CYS A 139 -4.33 21.04 7.33
CA CYS A 139 -5.52 20.36 6.84
C CYS A 139 -6.61 21.36 6.47
N LEU A 140 -6.88 22.32 7.34
CA LEU A 140 -7.86 23.38 7.09
C LEU A 140 -7.50 24.22 5.86
N LYS A 141 -6.21 24.59 5.71
CA LYS A 141 -5.73 25.39 4.58
C LYS A 141 -5.80 24.63 3.25
N GLN A 142 -5.50 23.32 3.24
CA GLN A 142 -5.43 22.50 2.01
C GLN A 142 -6.73 21.76 1.70
N GLY A 143 -7.68 21.74 2.63
CA GLY A 143 -8.91 20.95 2.53
C GLY A 143 -8.64 19.43 2.53
N THR A 144 -7.58 18.97 3.21
CA THR A 144 -7.19 17.56 3.30
C THR A 144 -7.44 17.02 4.69
N CYS A 145 -7.65 15.70 4.83
CA CYS A 145 -7.88 15.09 6.14
C CYS A 145 -6.59 14.95 6.97
N LEU A 146 -5.43 14.91 6.33
CA LEU A 146 -4.15 14.64 6.99
C LEU A 146 -3.06 15.61 6.51
N PRO A 147 -2.15 16.08 7.43
CA PRO A 147 -1.08 17.02 7.09
C PRO A 147 0.16 16.27 6.57
N VAL A 148 0.08 15.73 5.34
CA VAL A 148 1.10 14.84 4.78
C VAL A 148 2.32 15.62 4.29
N VAL A 149 3.52 15.24 4.75
CA VAL A 149 4.80 15.74 4.24
C VAL A 149 5.13 15.11 2.88
N CYS A 150 6.14 15.60 2.15
CA CYS A 150 6.53 14.97 0.89
C CYS A 150 7.06 13.54 1.10
N ASN A 151 6.86 12.66 0.09
CA ASN A 151 7.19 11.24 0.19
C ASN A 151 8.65 10.96 0.54
N GLN A 152 9.57 11.78 0.04
CA GLN A 152 11.00 11.64 0.33
C GLN A 152 11.30 11.86 1.82
N LYS A 153 10.75 12.92 2.43
CA LYS A 153 10.88 13.19 3.86
C LYS A 153 10.20 12.12 4.70
N ALA A 154 8.97 11.69 4.31
CA ALA A 154 8.27 10.61 4.98
C ALA A 154 9.13 9.33 5.02
N ASN A 155 9.73 8.91 3.91
CA ASN A 155 10.59 7.74 3.86
C ASN A 155 11.89 7.90 4.69
N SER A 156 12.43 9.12 4.78
CA SER A 156 13.59 9.38 5.67
C SER A 156 13.21 9.21 7.14
N TYR A 157 12.10 9.80 7.57
CA TYR A 157 11.62 9.71 8.95
C TYR A 157 11.13 8.30 9.32
N LEU A 158 10.61 7.53 8.37
CA LEU A 158 10.27 6.12 8.61
C LEU A 158 11.49 5.25 8.94
N LYS A 159 12.67 5.58 8.44
CA LYS A 159 13.91 4.89 8.83
C LYS A 159 14.28 5.20 10.28
N GLU A 160 14.19 6.49 10.68
CA GLU A 160 14.40 6.89 12.08
C GLU A 160 13.39 6.16 13.01
N ILE A 161 12.11 6.11 12.63
CA ILE A 161 11.06 5.40 13.38
C ILE A 161 11.39 3.91 13.49
N ALA A 162 11.83 3.27 12.40
CA ALA A 162 12.23 1.87 12.40
C ALA A 162 13.39 1.61 13.36
N ASP A 163 14.40 2.46 13.35
CA ASP A 163 15.56 2.37 14.24
C ASP A 163 15.13 2.49 15.71
N PHE A 164 14.28 3.46 16.06
CA PHE A 164 13.74 3.62 17.41
C PHE A 164 12.89 2.44 17.88
N CYS A 165 12.23 1.74 16.95
CA CYS A 165 11.42 0.55 17.25
C CYS A 165 12.18 -0.76 17.12
N GLY A 166 13.50 -0.73 16.83
CA GLY A 166 14.34 -1.94 16.66
C GLY A 166 13.99 -2.76 15.40
N ILE A 167 13.36 -2.13 14.40
CA ILE A 167 12.92 -2.79 13.17
C ILE A 167 14.03 -2.70 12.13
N LYS A 168 14.63 -3.85 11.78
CA LYS A 168 15.75 -3.93 10.81
C LYS A 168 15.33 -3.80 9.34
N LYS A 169 14.02 -3.70 9.07
CA LYS A 169 13.48 -3.60 7.70
C LYS A 169 13.59 -2.17 7.19
N ASN A 170 13.89 -2.01 5.89
CA ASN A 170 13.89 -0.69 5.25
C ASN A 170 12.42 -0.24 5.04
N LEU A 171 11.85 0.46 6.01
CA LEU A 171 10.50 0.96 5.94
C LEU A 171 10.37 2.09 4.91
N THR A 172 9.32 2.00 4.12
CA THR A 172 8.91 3.02 3.17
C THR A 172 7.40 3.22 3.27
N THR A 173 6.89 4.32 2.76
CA THR A 173 5.44 4.55 2.70
C THR A 173 4.68 3.44 1.97
N HIS A 174 5.36 2.72 1.05
CA HIS A 174 4.76 1.59 0.34
C HIS A 174 4.66 0.33 1.21
N ALA A 175 5.56 0.16 2.19
CA ALA A 175 5.49 -0.93 3.15
C ALA A 175 4.20 -0.91 3.98
N ALA A 176 3.61 0.26 4.25
CA ALA A 176 2.32 0.38 4.91
C ALA A 176 1.21 -0.37 4.14
N ARG A 177 1.15 -0.18 2.83
CA ARG A 177 0.14 -0.84 1.99
C ARG A 177 0.37 -2.35 1.90
N HIS A 178 1.63 -2.80 1.93
CA HIS A 178 1.97 -4.22 2.02
C HIS A 178 1.54 -4.79 3.37
N THR A 179 1.76 -4.04 4.47
CA THR A 179 1.35 -4.41 5.83
C THR A 179 -0.18 -4.53 5.93
N PHE A 180 -0.94 -3.59 5.33
CA PHE A 180 -2.39 -3.71 5.24
C PHE A 180 -2.80 -5.02 4.58
N ALA A 181 -2.28 -5.28 3.37
CA ALA A 181 -2.65 -6.46 2.60
C ALA A 181 -2.28 -7.78 3.29
N THR A 182 -1.15 -7.83 3.99
CA THR A 182 -0.66 -9.05 4.64
C THR A 182 -1.14 -9.14 6.09
N THR A 183 -0.60 -8.30 6.95
CA THR A 183 -0.72 -8.41 8.42
C THR A 183 -2.10 -7.99 8.92
N VAL A 184 -2.68 -6.94 8.32
CA VAL A 184 -3.97 -6.41 8.79
C VAL A 184 -5.15 -7.16 8.17
N THR A 185 -5.06 -7.63 6.94
CA THR A 185 -6.18 -8.28 6.27
C THR A 185 -6.00 -9.78 6.05
N LEU A 186 -5.11 -10.23 5.18
CA LEU A 186 -4.94 -11.65 4.85
C LEU A 186 -4.59 -12.50 6.09
N ALA A 187 -3.76 -11.99 7.01
CA ALA A 187 -3.45 -12.71 8.25
C ALA A 187 -4.66 -12.88 9.18
N ASN A 188 -5.69 -12.07 9.01
CA ASN A 188 -6.96 -12.16 9.73
C ASN A 188 -8.08 -12.77 8.87
N ASN A 189 -7.72 -13.60 7.89
CA ASN A 189 -8.63 -14.38 7.04
C ASN A 189 -9.61 -13.53 6.21
N VAL A 190 -9.27 -12.26 5.92
CA VAL A 190 -10.06 -11.46 4.98
C VAL A 190 -9.87 -12.04 3.56
N PRO A 191 -10.94 -12.33 2.82
CA PRO A 191 -10.85 -12.90 1.48
C PRO A 191 -10.04 -12.04 0.52
N LEU A 192 -9.23 -12.67 -0.36
CA LEU A 192 -8.36 -11.98 -1.30
C LEU A 192 -9.10 -10.99 -2.20
N GLN A 193 -10.34 -11.32 -2.58
CA GLN A 193 -11.20 -10.47 -3.41
C GLN A 193 -11.55 -9.17 -2.68
N GLU A 194 -11.87 -9.24 -1.40
CA GLU A 194 -12.19 -8.08 -0.57
C GLU A 194 -10.95 -7.22 -0.34
N VAL A 195 -9.79 -7.83 -0.05
CA VAL A 195 -8.51 -7.12 0.02
C VAL A 195 -8.20 -6.40 -1.29
N SER A 196 -8.45 -7.04 -2.43
CA SER A 196 -8.26 -6.45 -3.75
C SER A 196 -9.17 -5.23 -3.97
N ALA A 197 -10.43 -5.31 -3.54
CA ALA A 197 -11.40 -4.22 -3.61
C ALA A 197 -10.98 -3.04 -2.70
N MET A 198 -10.63 -3.31 -1.43
CA MET A 198 -10.12 -2.28 -0.51
C MET A 198 -8.87 -1.59 -1.04
N LEU A 199 -7.96 -2.34 -1.64
CA LEU A 199 -6.76 -1.78 -2.26
C LEU A 199 -7.07 -1.03 -3.57
N GLY A 200 -8.27 -1.12 -4.13
CA GLY A 200 -8.59 -0.55 -5.43
C GLY A 200 -7.70 -1.12 -6.53
N HIS A 201 -7.49 -2.44 -6.56
CA HIS A 201 -6.76 -3.10 -7.63
C HIS A 201 -7.70 -3.38 -8.81
N ALA A 202 -7.24 -3.10 -10.03
CA ALA A 202 -8.00 -3.42 -11.24
C ALA A 202 -8.08 -4.93 -11.51
N SER A 203 -7.28 -5.75 -10.83
CA SER A 203 -7.25 -7.21 -10.94
C SER A 203 -6.74 -7.83 -9.65
N THR A 204 -7.37 -8.92 -9.23
CA THR A 204 -6.94 -9.74 -8.07
C THR A 204 -5.54 -10.32 -8.24
N ARG A 205 -5.06 -10.47 -9.48
CA ARG A 205 -3.68 -10.91 -9.77
C ARG A 205 -2.63 -10.01 -9.09
N MET A 206 -2.92 -8.71 -8.95
CA MET A 206 -2.03 -7.78 -8.23
C MET A 206 -1.98 -8.07 -6.73
N THR A 207 -3.05 -8.65 -6.18
CA THR A 207 -3.18 -9.00 -4.76
C THR A 207 -2.65 -10.40 -4.47
N GLN A 208 -2.67 -11.32 -5.45
CA GLN A 208 -2.14 -12.68 -5.31
C GLN A 208 -0.67 -12.73 -4.88
N HIS A 209 0.10 -11.71 -5.20
CA HIS A 209 1.48 -11.59 -4.74
C HIS A 209 1.62 -11.60 -3.21
N TYR A 210 0.63 -11.06 -2.49
CA TYR A 210 0.60 -11.07 -1.02
C TYR A 210 0.17 -12.42 -0.44
N ALA A 211 -0.69 -13.16 -1.14
CA ALA A 211 -1.19 -14.45 -0.66
C ALA A 211 -0.10 -15.52 -0.56
N ARG A 212 0.94 -15.43 -1.40
CA ARG A 212 2.08 -16.37 -1.39
C ARG A 212 2.90 -16.33 -0.10
N VAL A 213 2.78 -15.25 0.69
CA VAL A 213 3.60 -15.00 1.87
C VAL A 213 2.97 -15.58 3.15
N MET A 214 1.79 -16.23 3.06
CA MET A 214 0.95 -16.53 4.23
C MET A 214 0.79 -18.04 4.51
N ASP A 215 1.90 -18.76 4.71
CA ASP A 215 1.87 -20.19 5.12
C ASP A 215 1.13 -20.43 6.45
N ARG A 216 1.10 -19.43 7.33
CA ARG A 216 0.41 -19.52 8.63
C ARG A 216 -1.10 -19.71 8.46
N ASN A 217 -1.72 -19.01 7.52
CA ASN A 217 -3.16 -19.10 7.27
C ASN A 217 -3.58 -20.50 6.77
N LEU A 218 -2.72 -21.20 6.04
CA LEU A 218 -3.00 -22.58 5.62
C LEU A 218 -3.17 -23.50 6.82
N LYS A 219 -2.25 -23.39 7.79
CA LYS A 219 -2.31 -24.19 9.03
C LYS A 219 -3.54 -23.85 9.87
N ASP A 220 -3.84 -22.54 10.04
CA ASP A 220 -4.96 -22.08 10.84
C ASP A 220 -6.30 -22.48 10.19
N ASN A 221 -6.43 -22.37 8.89
CA ASN A 221 -7.61 -22.80 8.14
C ASN A 221 -7.79 -24.33 8.23
N MET A 222 -6.71 -25.13 8.15
CA MET A 222 -6.80 -26.57 8.34
C MET A 222 -7.16 -26.95 9.77
N ASN A 223 -6.74 -26.21 10.78
CA ASN A 223 -7.18 -26.40 12.17
C ASN A 223 -8.69 -26.13 12.33
N ILE A 224 -9.21 -25.12 11.66
CA ILE A 224 -10.68 -24.84 11.62
C ILE A 224 -11.43 -26.00 10.97
N VAL A 225 -10.95 -26.53 9.85
CA VAL A 225 -11.54 -27.71 9.19
C VAL A 225 -11.52 -28.91 10.13
N ARG A 226 -10.37 -29.17 10.77
CA ARG A 226 -10.19 -30.25 11.74
C ARG A 226 -11.21 -30.15 12.87
N SER A 227 -11.37 -28.97 13.46
CA SER A 227 -12.36 -28.74 14.52
C SER A 227 -13.79 -28.95 14.05
N LYS A 228 -14.16 -28.48 12.83
CA LYS A 228 -15.50 -28.66 12.27
C LYS A 228 -15.82 -30.10 11.89
N MET A 229 -14.81 -30.89 11.54
CA MET A 229 -14.97 -32.30 11.18
C MET A 229 -14.83 -33.24 12.37
N GLY A 230 -14.53 -32.74 13.58
CA GLY A 230 -14.37 -33.55 14.80
C GLY A 230 -13.12 -34.45 14.78
N LEU A 231 -12.06 -34.06 14.05
CA LEU A 231 -10.80 -34.82 13.91
C LEU A 231 -9.74 -34.38 14.93
#